data_2d2c36f55456d26f967c5b57fa891a5e
#
_entry.id   2d2c36f55456d26f967c5b57fa891a5e
#
_cell.length_a   1.000
_cell.length_b   1.000
_cell.length_c   1.000
_cell.angle_alpha   90.00
_cell.angle_beta   90.00
_cell.angle_gamma   90.00
#
_symmetry.space_group_name_H-M   'P 1'
#
loop_
_entity.id
_entity.type
_entity.pdbx_description
1 polymer ?
#
loop_
_entity_poly.entity_id
_entity_poly.type
_entity_poly.pdbx_seq_one_letter_code
_entity_poly.pdbx_strand_id
1 'polypeptide(L)'
;MSVLSAHVLEEIRELPDKYPQHRSAVMPALDLAQEELGYLTPEAMSEVATALQLDPGYVEGVATFYTLFHLKPIGKHMFYVCTNLSCMLRGANEIVDHLKGAIGVHEDGEVSKDGLFSYEEVECLGACEFAPMMRLDHRFHYDLTPEKIDALLAERRQSPSPPRAEGQGEGREPAPPMRKRTKKSG
;
A
#
# COMPACT_ATOMS: atom_id res chain seq x y z
N MET A 1 5.82 18.38 -21.31
CA MET A 1 4.40 18.40 -20.90
C MET A 1 4.36 17.93 -19.47
N SER A 2 3.56 18.55 -18.61
CA SER A 2 3.41 18.11 -17.22
C SER A 2 2.74 16.74 -17.18
N VAL A 3 3.22 15.84 -16.32
CA VAL A 3 2.63 14.51 -16.09
C VAL A 3 1.61 14.53 -14.96
N LEU A 4 1.76 15.50 -14.02
CA LEU A 4 0.78 15.74 -12.96
C LEU A 4 -0.23 16.79 -13.40
N SER A 5 -1.47 16.67 -12.95
CA SER A 5 -2.51 17.66 -13.21
C SER A 5 -2.22 18.99 -12.49
N ALA A 6 -2.77 20.07 -13.02
CA ALA A 6 -2.63 21.39 -12.40
C ALA A 6 -3.21 21.43 -10.97
N HIS A 7 -4.26 20.64 -10.71
CA HIS A 7 -4.89 20.52 -9.40
C HIS A 7 -3.95 19.92 -8.36
N VAL A 8 -3.35 18.76 -8.68
CA VAL A 8 -2.41 18.07 -7.78
C VAL A 8 -1.16 18.92 -7.54
N LEU A 9 -0.64 19.56 -8.59
CA LEU A 9 0.50 20.49 -8.43
C LEU A 9 0.20 21.68 -7.51
N GLU A 10 -1.02 22.21 -7.54
CA GLU A 10 -1.42 23.28 -6.63
C GLU A 10 -1.53 22.77 -5.19
N GLU A 11 -2.15 21.61 -4.99
CA GLU A 11 -2.23 20.97 -3.67
C GLU A 11 -0.84 20.69 -3.08
N ILE A 12 0.12 20.22 -3.91
CA ILE A 12 1.50 20.01 -3.50
C ILE A 12 2.18 21.32 -3.09
N ARG A 13 1.93 22.44 -3.78
CA ARG A 13 2.51 23.75 -3.42
C ARG A 13 2.01 24.28 -2.08
N GLU A 14 0.80 23.92 -1.66
CA GLU A 14 0.22 24.32 -0.38
C GLU A 14 0.71 23.47 0.81
N LEU A 15 1.26 22.27 0.55
CA LEU A 15 1.68 21.35 1.61
C LEU A 15 2.76 21.96 2.55
N PRO A 16 3.79 22.67 2.08
CA PRO A 16 4.81 23.23 2.96
C PRO A 16 4.28 24.12 4.07
N ASP A 17 3.19 24.83 3.84
CA ASP A 17 2.57 25.71 4.84
C ASP A 17 2.02 24.94 6.07
N LYS A 18 1.82 23.63 5.93
CA LYS A 18 1.33 22.74 7.00
C LYS A 18 2.47 22.18 7.87
N TYR A 19 3.74 22.44 7.51
CA TYR A 19 4.91 21.86 8.16
C TYR A 19 5.95 22.92 8.57
N PRO A 20 6.70 22.69 9.65
CA PRO A 20 7.77 23.60 10.07
C PRO A 20 8.92 23.74 9.06
N GLN A 21 9.11 22.77 8.17
CA GLN A 21 10.14 22.75 7.14
C GLN A 21 9.57 22.23 5.82
N HIS A 22 9.91 22.86 4.69
CA HIS A 22 9.49 22.47 3.34
C HIS A 22 9.74 20.99 3.03
N ARG A 23 10.91 20.47 3.41
CA ARG A 23 11.26 19.05 3.18
C ARG A 23 10.36 18.06 3.89
N SER A 24 9.62 18.46 4.94
CA SER A 24 8.67 17.59 5.62
C SER A 24 7.42 17.31 4.78
N ALA A 25 7.19 18.12 3.73
CA ALA A 25 6.09 17.96 2.79
C ALA A 25 6.37 16.92 1.69
N VAL A 26 7.58 16.36 1.60
CA VAL A 26 7.98 15.49 0.48
C VAL A 26 7.15 14.20 0.45
N MET A 27 6.98 13.52 1.59
CA MET A 27 6.21 12.27 1.61
C MET A 27 4.75 12.46 1.20
N PRO A 28 3.97 13.39 1.80
CA PRO A 28 2.61 13.63 1.36
C PRO A 28 2.51 14.15 -0.09
N ALA A 29 3.51 14.87 -0.59
CA ALA A 29 3.53 15.30 -1.99
C ALA A 29 3.75 14.12 -2.96
N LEU A 30 4.65 13.20 -2.61
CA LEU A 30 4.85 11.95 -3.38
C LEU A 30 3.61 11.05 -3.32
N ASP A 31 2.92 11.03 -2.20
CA ASP A 31 1.68 10.27 -2.03
C ASP A 31 0.58 10.79 -2.97
N LEU A 32 0.35 12.12 -3.01
CA LEU A 32 -0.58 12.75 -3.95
C LEU A 32 -0.22 12.44 -5.42
N ALA A 33 1.07 12.51 -5.77
CA ALA A 33 1.52 12.19 -7.12
C ALA A 33 1.29 10.70 -7.46
N GLN A 34 1.56 9.81 -6.52
CA GLN A 34 1.32 8.37 -6.68
C GLN A 34 -0.16 8.03 -6.77
N GLU A 35 -1.03 8.69 -5.98
CA GLU A 35 -2.48 8.50 -6.07
C GLU A 35 -3.04 8.89 -7.45
N GLU A 36 -2.49 9.93 -8.07
CA GLU A 36 -2.92 10.35 -9.41
C GLU A 36 -2.45 9.39 -10.52
N LEU A 37 -1.17 8.98 -10.45
CA LEU A 37 -0.51 8.24 -11.53
C LEU A 37 -0.53 6.71 -11.33
N GLY A 38 -0.76 6.25 -10.10
CA GLY A 38 -0.64 4.85 -9.70
C GLY A 38 0.78 4.42 -9.34
N TYR A 39 1.81 5.13 -9.84
CA TYR A 39 3.22 4.94 -9.50
C TYR A 39 4.01 6.21 -9.84
N LEU A 40 5.22 6.34 -9.29
CA LEU A 40 6.07 7.53 -9.46
C LEU A 40 7.05 7.34 -10.61
N THR A 41 6.91 8.16 -11.65
CA THR A 41 7.91 8.27 -12.71
C THR A 41 8.99 9.28 -12.34
N PRO A 42 10.19 9.21 -12.98
CA PRO A 42 11.22 10.23 -12.78
C PRO A 42 10.73 11.66 -13.07
N GLU A 43 9.86 11.81 -14.07
CA GLU A 43 9.26 13.10 -14.42
C GLU A 43 8.33 13.60 -13.32
N ALA A 44 7.47 12.71 -12.75
CA ALA A 44 6.59 13.07 -11.65
C ALA A 44 7.38 13.50 -10.40
N MET A 45 8.44 12.75 -10.04
CA MET A 45 9.31 13.12 -8.92
C MET A 45 10.01 14.49 -9.15
N SER A 46 10.41 14.80 -10.37
CA SER A 46 10.99 16.10 -10.74
C SER A 46 9.96 17.23 -10.65
N GLU A 47 8.70 16.99 -11.03
CA GLU A 47 7.62 17.97 -10.87
C GLU A 47 7.29 18.22 -9.40
N VAL A 48 7.24 17.18 -8.58
CA VAL A 48 7.09 17.29 -7.11
C VAL A 48 8.24 18.13 -6.52
N ALA A 49 9.49 17.84 -6.90
CA ALA A 49 10.65 18.60 -6.43
C ALA A 49 10.55 20.08 -6.81
N THR A 50 10.15 20.37 -8.04
CA THR A 50 9.94 21.74 -8.53
C THR A 50 8.84 22.46 -7.75
N ALA A 51 7.70 21.78 -7.51
CA ALA A 51 6.57 22.35 -6.78
C ALA A 51 6.91 22.68 -5.33
N LEU A 52 7.72 21.82 -4.67
CA LEU A 52 8.21 22.02 -3.31
C LEU A 52 9.47 22.90 -3.21
N GLN A 53 10.05 23.34 -4.32
CA GLN A 53 11.33 24.07 -4.36
C GLN A 53 12.48 23.32 -3.68
N LEU A 54 12.57 22.01 -3.92
CA LEU A 54 13.58 21.12 -3.37
C LEU A 54 14.48 20.57 -4.49
N ASP A 55 15.64 20.03 -4.07
CA ASP A 55 16.54 19.34 -4.99
C ASP A 55 15.88 18.03 -5.49
N PRO A 56 15.87 17.76 -6.82
CA PRO A 56 15.27 16.56 -7.38
C PRO A 56 15.88 15.26 -6.85
N GLY A 57 17.20 15.22 -6.63
CA GLY A 57 17.88 14.05 -6.06
C GLY A 57 17.47 13.77 -4.61
N TYR A 58 17.10 14.81 -3.85
CA TYR A 58 16.54 14.61 -2.51
C TYR A 58 15.16 13.95 -2.58
N VAL A 59 14.29 14.42 -3.47
CA VAL A 59 12.93 13.85 -3.63
C VAL A 59 12.99 12.41 -4.14
N GLU A 60 13.83 12.14 -5.14
CA GLU A 60 14.11 10.79 -5.64
C GLU A 60 14.67 9.88 -4.54
N GLY A 61 15.61 10.39 -3.73
CA GLY A 61 16.17 9.65 -2.58
C GLY A 61 15.10 9.25 -1.56
N VAL A 62 14.10 10.10 -1.30
CA VAL A 62 12.96 9.76 -0.44
C VAL A 62 12.07 8.72 -1.09
N ALA A 63 11.73 8.89 -2.36
CA ALA A 63 10.88 7.97 -3.10
C ALA A 63 11.48 6.56 -3.20
N THR A 64 12.79 6.46 -3.40
CA THR A 64 13.50 5.17 -3.51
C THR A 64 13.77 4.51 -2.16
N PHE A 65 13.82 5.29 -1.08
CA PHE A 65 14.07 4.75 0.26
C PHE A 65 12.81 4.10 0.88
N TYR A 66 11.65 4.69 0.68
CA TYR A 66 10.41 4.21 1.29
C TYR A 66 9.66 3.26 0.37
N THR A 67 9.46 2.01 0.79
CA THR A 67 8.80 0.94 0.01
C THR A 67 7.31 1.19 -0.26
N LEU A 68 6.70 2.15 0.42
CA LEU A 68 5.32 2.56 0.14
C LEU A 68 5.18 3.31 -1.21
N PHE A 69 6.30 3.76 -1.79
CA PHE A 69 6.32 4.40 -3.09
C PHE A 69 6.69 3.40 -4.19
N HIS A 70 5.83 3.28 -5.17
CA HIS A 70 6.00 2.39 -6.30
C HIS A 70 6.68 3.13 -7.46
N LEU A 71 7.84 2.64 -7.89
CA LEU A 71 8.62 3.21 -9.00
C LEU A 71 8.33 2.49 -10.33
N LYS A 72 7.45 1.52 -10.32
CA LYS A 72 6.98 0.74 -11.47
C LYS A 72 5.47 0.61 -11.41
N PRO A 73 4.82 0.39 -12.56
CA PRO A 73 3.40 0.10 -12.57
C PRO A 73 3.04 -1.04 -11.63
N ILE A 74 1.97 -0.88 -10.87
CA ILE A 74 1.38 -1.89 -10.00
C ILE A 74 -0.05 -2.21 -10.45
N GLY A 75 -0.59 -3.33 -9.98
CA GLY A 75 -1.99 -3.67 -10.17
C GLY A 75 -2.91 -2.67 -9.48
N LYS A 76 -4.14 -2.60 -9.96
CA LYS A 76 -5.17 -1.72 -9.42
C LYS A 76 -5.44 -1.95 -7.92
N HIS A 77 -5.27 -3.19 -7.48
CA HIS A 77 -5.40 -3.63 -6.10
C HIS A 77 -4.08 -4.24 -5.63
N MET A 78 -3.51 -3.68 -4.57
CA MET A 78 -2.22 -4.09 -4.04
C MET A 78 -2.39 -4.85 -2.72
N PHE A 79 -1.91 -6.09 -2.70
CA PHE A 79 -1.87 -6.95 -1.53
C PHE A 79 -0.51 -6.86 -0.84
N TYR A 80 -0.47 -6.30 0.36
CA TYR A 80 0.72 -6.30 1.21
C TYR A 80 0.57 -7.41 2.25
N VAL A 81 1.21 -8.54 2.03
CA VAL A 81 1.09 -9.72 2.90
C VAL A 81 2.21 -9.71 3.94
N CYS A 82 1.85 -9.70 5.22
CA CYS A 82 2.83 -9.78 6.30
C CYS A 82 3.41 -11.19 6.38
N THR A 83 4.72 -11.33 6.17
CA THR A 83 5.45 -12.59 6.28
C THR A 83 6.38 -12.64 7.50
N ASN A 84 6.28 -11.66 8.42
CA ASN A 84 7.09 -11.63 9.62
C ASN A 84 6.70 -12.75 10.60
N LEU A 85 7.53 -12.98 11.62
CA LEU A 85 7.57 -14.15 12.47
C LEU A 85 6.20 -14.73 12.89
N SER A 86 5.31 -13.90 13.45
CA SER A 86 4.00 -14.39 13.92
C SER A 86 3.10 -14.84 12.76
N CYS A 87 3.11 -14.13 11.64
CA CYS A 87 2.35 -14.48 10.44
C CYS A 87 2.93 -15.73 9.79
N MET A 88 4.25 -15.83 9.67
CA MET A 88 4.96 -17.01 9.15
C MET A 88 4.62 -18.26 9.96
N LEU A 89 4.70 -18.20 11.29
CA LEU A 89 4.36 -19.32 12.17
C LEU A 89 2.88 -19.74 12.08
N ARG A 90 2.01 -18.88 11.58
CA ARG A 90 0.58 -19.13 11.39
C ARG A 90 0.18 -19.36 9.94
N GLY A 91 1.15 -19.64 9.06
CA GLY A 91 0.89 -20.06 7.69
C GLY A 91 0.85 -18.93 6.66
N ALA A 92 1.53 -17.78 6.90
CA ALA A 92 1.55 -16.71 5.92
C ALA A 92 2.15 -17.14 4.57
N ASN A 93 3.13 -18.04 4.57
CA ASN A 93 3.72 -18.55 3.33
C ASN A 93 2.69 -19.30 2.47
N GLU A 94 1.81 -20.10 3.10
CA GLU A 94 0.72 -20.78 2.40
C GLU A 94 -0.28 -19.78 1.80
N ILE A 95 -0.52 -18.66 2.49
CA ILE A 95 -1.36 -17.56 1.98
C ILE A 95 -0.71 -16.88 0.78
N VAL A 96 0.59 -16.61 0.84
CA VAL A 96 1.37 -16.03 -0.28
C VAL A 96 1.33 -16.95 -1.49
N ASP A 97 1.63 -18.24 -1.32
CA ASP A 97 1.62 -19.21 -2.41
C ASP A 97 0.25 -19.35 -3.05
N HIS A 98 -0.82 -19.39 -2.24
CA HIS A 98 -2.19 -19.41 -2.73
C HIS A 98 -2.55 -18.14 -3.52
N LEU A 99 -2.22 -16.96 -2.97
CA LEU A 99 -2.47 -15.67 -3.61
C LEU A 99 -1.75 -15.59 -4.97
N LYS A 100 -0.44 -15.92 -5.01
CA LYS A 100 0.37 -15.94 -6.26
C LYS A 100 -0.29 -16.80 -7.33
N GLY A 101 -0.70 -18.02 -6.96
CA GLY A 101 -1.39 -18.93 -7.86
C GLY A 101 -2.73 -18.38 -8.36
N ALA A 102 -3.51 -17.75 -7.47
CA ALA A 102 -4.85 -17.24 -7.78
C ALA A 102 -4.85 -15.99 -8.67
N ILE A 103 -3.81 -15.14 -8.59
CA ILE A 103 -3.66 -13.94 -9.44
C ILE A 103 -2.70 -14.15 -10.62
N GLY A 104 -1.98 -15.28 -10.66
CA GLY A 104 -1.12 -15.67 -11.77
C GLY A 104 0.15 -14.84 -11.87
N VAL A 105 0.77 -14.50 -10.74
CA VAL A 105 2.05 -13.78 -10.63
C VAL A 105 3.08 -14.63 -9.91
N HIS A 106 4.36 -14.33 -10.09
CA HIS A 106 5.47 -15.12 -9.57
C HIS A 106 6.43 -14.32 -8.68
N GLU A 107 6.54 -13.02 -8.93
CA GLU A 107 7.48 -12.14 -8.24
C GLU A 107 6.75 -10.99 -7.53
N ASP A 108 7.38 -10.45 -6.48
CA ASP A 108 6.90 -9.27 -5.78
C ASP A 108 6.76 -8.08 -6.73
N GLY A 109 5.64 -7.37 -6.61
CA GLY A 109 5.34 -6.21 -7.45
C GLY A 109 4.95 -6.54 -8.89
N GLU A 110 4.95 -7.81 -9.30
CA GLU A 110 4.45 -8.21 -10.61
C GLU A 110 2.96 -7.90 -10.74
N VAL A 111 2.56 -7.43 -11.93
CA VAL A 111 1.16 -7.13 -12.23
C VAL A 111 0.49 -8.35 -12.87
N SER A 112 -0.67 -8.73 -12.37
CA SER A 112 -1.48 -9.80 -12.97
C SER A 112 -1.84 -9.47 -14.43
N LYS A 113 -2.05 -10.50 -15.26
CA LYS A 113 -2.32 -10.33 -16.70
C LYS A 113 -3.55 -9.48 -17.02
N ASP A 114 -4.52 -9.43 -16.10
CA ASP A 114 -5.73 -8.59 -16.20
C ASP A 114 -5.50 -7.14 -15.73
N GLY A 115 -4.29 -6.82 -15.23
CA GLY A 115 -3.92 -5.50 -14.70
C GLY A 115 -4.55 -5.16 -13.35
N LEU A 116 -5.26 -6.11 -12.73
CA LEU A 116 -6.04 -5.82 -11.53
C LEU A 116 -5.23 -5.96 -10.24
N PHE A 117 -4.30 -6.90 -10.18
CA PHE A 117 -3.68 -7.30 -8.92
C PHE A 117 -2.16 -7.26 -8.97
N SER A 118 -1.58 -6.82 -7.86
CA SER A 118 -0.18 -7.06 -7.48
C SER A 118 -0.10 -7.48 -6.03
N TYR A 119 0.97 -8.14 -5.64
CA TYR A 119 1.25 -8.44 -4.25
C TYR A 119 2.68 -8.07 -3.89
N GLU A 120 2.92 -7.87 -2.62
CA GLU A 120 4.24 -7.63 -2.04
C GLU A 120 4.29 -8.30 -0.66
N GLU A 121 5.39 -9.01 -0.39
CA GLU A 121 5.68 -9.51 0.95
C GLU A 121 6.26 -8.36 1.78
N VAL A 122 5.64 -8.09 2.93
CA VAL A 122 6.05 -6.97 3.78
C VAL A 122 6.40 -7.43 5.18
N GLU A 123 7.20 -6.60 5.84
CA GLU A 123 7.51 -6.74 7.25
C GLU A 123 6.27 -6.53 8.14
N CYS A 124 6.45 -6.64 9.45
CA CYS A 124 5.37 -6.65 10.42
C CYS A 124 4.42 -5.44 10.31
N LEU A 125 3.15 -5.71 10.00
CA LEU A 125 2.07 -4.72 9.94
C LEU A 125 1.47 -4.36 11.32
N GLY A 126 2.03 -4.91 12.42
CA GLY A 126 1.67 -4.52 13.79
C GLY A 126 0.45 -5.19 14.40
N ALA A 127 -0.22 -6.15 13.70
CA ALA A 127 -1.41 -6.83 14.20
C ALA A 127 -1.17 -8.35 14.44
N CYS A 128 -0.08 -8.69 15.10
CA CYS A 128 0.40 -10.06 15.28
C CYS A 128 -0.59 -11.00 15.99
N GLU A 129 -1.49 -10.45 16.80
CA GLU A 129 -2.55 -11.22 17.49
C GLU A 129 -3.53 -11.86 16.50
N PHE A 130 -3.72 -11.24 15.34
CA PHE A 130 -4.67 -11.66 14.31
C PHE A 130 -3.98 -12.28 13.09
N ALA A 131 -2.78 -12.79 13.29
CA ALA A 131 -1.99 -13.43 12.23
C ALA A 131 -2.69 -14.74 11.72
N PRO A 132 -2.52 -15.11 10.43
CA PRO A 132 -1.85 -14.34 9.40
C PRO A 132 -2.70 -13.16 8.92
N MET A 133 -2.05 -12.08 8.49
CA MET A 133 -2.75 -10.86 8.11
C MET A 133 -2.09 -10.17 6.90
N MET A 134 -2.87 -9.34 6.24
CA MET A 134 -2.42 -8.50 5.13
C MET A 134 -3.11 -7.14 5.13
N ARG A 135 -2.59 -6.21 4.34
CA ARG A 135 -3.29 -5.00 3.92
C ARG A 135 -3.66 -5.14 2.44
N LEU A 136 -4.93 -4.98 2.10
CA LEU A 136 -5.40 -4.86 0.73
C LEU A 136 -5.84 -3.41 0.52
N ASP A 137 -5.21 -2.75 -0.44
CA ASP A 137 -5.36 -1.32 -0.65
C ASP A 137 -5.08 -0.57 0.67
N HIS A 138 -6.07 0.02 1.32
CA HIS A 138 -5.92 0.75 2.58
C HIS A 138 -6.54 0.04 3.80
N ARG A 139 -6.99 -1.22 3.65
CA ARG A 139 -7.68 -1.97 4.71
C ARG A 139 -6.89 -3.18 5.17
N PHE A 140 -6.90 -3.42 6.48
CA PHE A 140 -6.32 -4.62 7.07
C PHE A 140 -7.32 -5.77 7.05
N HIS A 141 -6.82 -6.97 6.71
CA HIS A 141 -7.55 -8.22 6.72
C HIS A 141 -6.83 -9.21 7.63
N TYR A 142 -7.58 -9.86 8.50
CA TYR A 142 -7.08 -10.64 9.62
C TYR A 142 -7.46 -12.12 9.54
N ASP A 143 -6.72 -12.97 10.28
CA ASP A 143 -7.00 -14.42 10.36
C ASP A 143 -7.21 -15.01 8.95
N LEU A 144 -6.26 -14.75 8.07
CA LEU A 144 -6.37 -15.11 6.66
C LEU A 144 -6.45 -16.64 6.46
N THR A 145 -7.26 -17.03 5.50
CA THR A 145 -7.34 -18.39 4.95
C THR A 145 -7.42 -18.30 3.43
N PRO A 146 -7.10 -19.38 2.69
CA PRO A 146 -7.25 -19.39 1.23
C PRO A 146 -8.65 -18.96 0.77
N GLU A 147 -9.70 -19.42 1.45
CA GLU A 147 -11.09 -19.08 1.11
C GLU A 147 -11.38 -17.58 1.28
N LYS A 148 -10.78 -16.93 2.29
CA LYS A 148 -10.89 -15.48 2.47
C LYS A 148 -10.18 -14.73 1.35
N ILE A 149 -9.02 -15.21 0.90
CA ILE A 149 -8.32 -14.64 -0.24
C ILE A 149 -9.19 -14.75 -1.49
N ASP A 150 -9.76 -15.93 -1.78
CA ASP A 150 -10.61 -16.13 -2.95
C ASP A 150 -11.85 -15.22 -2.93
N ALA A 151 -12.47 -15.04 -1.76
CA ALA A 151 -13.60 -14.14 -1.60
C ALA A 151 -13.23 -12.67 -1.88
N LEU A 152 -12.07 -12.21 -1.38
CA LEU A 152 -11.56 -10.87 -1.62
C LEU A 152 -11.21 -10.64 -3.09
N LEU A 153 -10.59 -11.61 -3.76
CA LEU A 153 -10.30 -11.54 -5.19
C LEU A 153 -11.59 -11.45 -6.01
N ALA A 154 -12.61 -12.25 -5.67
CA ALA A 154 -13.90 -12.18 -6.35
C ALA A 154 -14.59 -10.82 -6.16
N GLU A 155 -14.57 -10.27 -4.95
CA GLU A 155 -15.10 -8.94 -4.65
C GLU A 155 -14.38 -7.85 -5.46
N ARG A 156 -13.05 -7.86 -5.49
CA ARG A 156 -12.26 -6.84 -6.18
C ARG A 156 -12.35 -6.92 -7.70
N ARG A 157 -12.54 -8.11 -8.27
CA ARG A 157 -12.84 -8.26 -9.70
C ARG A 157 -14.18 -7.62 -10.11
N GLN A 158 -15.12 -7.51 -9.19
CA GLN A 158 -16.41 -6.86 -9.42
C GLN A 158 -16.40 -5.37 -9.11
N SER A 159 -15.44 -4.88 -8.34
CA SER A 159 -15.34 -3.47 -7.96
C SER A 159 -14.49 -2.68 -8.97
N PRO A 160 -15.02 -1.62 -9.59
CA PRO A 160 -14.31 -0.88 -10.64
C PRO A 160 -13.14 -0.03 -10.12
N SER A 161 -13.02 0.23 -8.82
CA SER A 161 -11.92 1.06 -8.26
C SER A 161 -11.70 0.75 -6.80
N PRO A 162 -10.42 0.74 -6.32
CA PRO A 162 -10.15 0.80 -4.89
C PRO A 162 -10.79 2.09 -4.32
N PRO A 163 -11.30 2.06 -3.09
CA PRO A 163 -11.73 3.29 -2.46
C PRO A 163 -10.53 4.23 -2.40
N ARG A 164 -10.68 5.44 -2.95
CA ARG A 164 -9.70 6.51 -2.81
C ARG A 164 -9.41 6.65 -1.32
N ALA A 165 -8.15 6.76 -0.93
CA ALA A 165 -7.80 7.11 0.43
C ALA A 165 -8.30 8.55 0.67
N GLU A 166 -9.52 8.70 1.13
CA GLU A 166 -9.96 9.95 1.69
C GLU A 166 -9.09 10.19 2.92
N GLY A 167 -8.28 11.24 2.88
CA GLY A 167 -7.27 11.59 3.86
C GLY A 167 -7.81 11.98 5.23
N GLN A 168 -8.70 11.17 5.77
CA GLN A 168 -9.22 11.27 7.13
C GLN A 168 -9.48 9.87 7.65
N GLY A 169 -9.06 9.62 8.86
CA GLY A 169 -9.07 8.35 9.59
C GLY A 169 -10.43 7.64 9.79
N GLU A 170 -11.30 7.70 8.80
CA GLU A 170 -12.61 7.05 8.74
C GLU A 170 -12.57 5.84 7.83
N GLY A 171 -12.01 4.76 8.31
CA GLY A 171 -12.01 3.51 7.55
C GLY A 171 -11.24 2.40 8.22
N ARG A 172 -10.72 2.62 9.41
CA ARG A 172 -10.27 1.50 10.23
C ARG A 172 -11.50 0.73 10.67
N GLU A 173 -11.76 -0.38 10.03
CA GLU A 173 -12.54 -1.42 10.68
C GLU A 173 -11.97 -1.57 12.09
N PRO A 174 -12.78 -1.44 13.16
CA PRO A 174 -12.25 -1.60 14.50
C PRO A 174 -11.58 -2.98 14.56
N ALA A 175 -10.36 -3.01 15.09
CA ALA A 175 -9.67 -4.28 15.29
C ALA A 175 -10.63 -5.25 16.00
N PRO A 176 -10.74 -6.50 15.55
CA PRO A 176 -11.61 -7.46 16.21
C PRO A 176 -11.27 -7.51 17.70
N PRO A 177 -12.23 -7.77 18.59
CA PRO A 177 -12.00 -7.78 20.04
C PRO A 177 -10.88 -8.76 20.37
N MET A 178 -9.95 -8.35 21.24
CA MET A 178 -8.82 -9.18 21.66
C MET A 178 -9.29 -10.59 22.04
N ARG A 179 -8.67 -11.61 21.48
CA ARG A 179 -8.95 -13.02 21.86
C ARG A 179 -8.64 -13.20 23.34
N LYS A 180 -9.64 -13.55 24.14
CA LYS A 180 -9.44 -13.90 25.54
C LYS A 180 -8.45 -15.08 25.61
N ARG A 181 -7.29 -14.88 26.25
CA ARG A 181 -6.36 -15.99 26.53
C ARG A 181 -7.10 -17.06 27.31
N THR A 182 -7.40 -18.17 26.67
CA THR A 182 -7.83 -19.38 27.40
C THR A 182 -6.63 -19.80 28.24
N LYS A 183 -6.73 -19.69 29.57
CA LYS A 183 -5.79 -20.34 30.48
C LYS A 183 -5.91 -21.84 30.18
N LYS A 184 -4.88 -22.46 29.61
CA LYS A 184 -4.72 -23.91 29.70
C LYS A 184 -4.53 -24.20 31.18
N SER A 185 -5.54 -24.79 31.81
CA SER A 185 -5.40 -25.47 33.11
C SER A 185 -4.41 -26.60 32.87
N GLY A 186 -3.28 -26.53 33.60
CA GLY A 186 -2.26 -27.56 33.67
C GLY A 186 -2.77 -28.83 34.34
#